data_48e1ac4fc1db98e741c7791a9481fb4f
#
_entry.id   48e1ac4fc1db98e741c7791a9481fb4f
#
_cell.length_a   1.000
_cell.length_b   1.000
_cell.length_c   1.000
_cell.angle_alpha   90.00
_cell.angle_beta   90.00
_cell.angle_gamma   90.00
#
_symmetry.space_group_name_H-M   'P 1'
#
loop_
_entity.id
_entity.type
_entity.pdbx_description
1 polymer ?
#
loop_
_entity_poly.entity_id
_entity_poly.type
_entity_poly.pdbx_seq_one_letter_code
_entity_poly.pdbx_strand_id
1 'polypeptide(L)'
;FITNISLAQEVKENKINKVNYATVIMYHRFGEKRYPSTNIRIEQFLEHIDELLKPKYNIIDIKDGLKAIENIKLVRDRSVIITIDDAYSSVFKYAWPILKKYNLPFTLFVSTDVIDNKIPGYMSWEEIRILRDNGVTIGSQTKSHPHMHNLNQDQLIYELSKSNDRFIKEIGSKPKIFAYPYGEYNLN
;
A
#
# COMPACT_ATOMS: atom_id res chain seq x y z
N PHE A 1 10.50 19.84 -62.30
CA PHE A 1 10.99 20.18 -60.93
C PHE A 1 9.93 19.75 -59.94
N ILE A 2 10.19 18.66 -59.26
CA ILE A 2 9.34 18.15 -58.18
C ILE A 2 10.07 18.50 -56.88
N THR A 3 9.54 19.43 -56.11
CA THR A 3 10.03 19.79 -54.80
C THR A 3 9.44 18.83 -53.76
N ASN A 4 10.28 17.95 -53.22
CA ASN A 4 9.98 17.15 -52.07
C ASN A 4 9.96 18.05 -50.83
N ILE A 5 8.76 18.32 -50.31
CA ILE A 5 8.60 18.90 -48.98
C ILE A 5 8.62 17.74 -47.98
N SER A 6 9.76 17.55 -47.31
CA SER A 6 9.90 16.66 -46.17
C SER A 6 9.23 17.33 -44.97
N LEU A 7 8.03 16.87 -44.61
CA LEU A 7 7.42 17.18 -43.33
C LEU A 7 8.09 16.30 -42.26
N ALA A 8 9.17 16.82 -41.68
CA ALA A 8 9.68 16.31 -40.42
C ALA A 8 8.68 16.71 -39.33
N GLN A 9 7.77 15.81 -38.96
CA GLN A 9 7.01 15.93 -37.71
C GLN A 9 8.02 15.78 -36.58
N GLU A 10 8.37 16.89 -35.92
CA GLU A 10 9.00 16.86 -34.59
C GLU A 10 8.06 16.14 -33.64
N VAL A 11 8.33 14.86 -33.39
CA VAL A 11 7.79 14.16 -32.23
C VAL A 11 8.40 14.85 -31.00
N LYS A 12 7.66 15.80 -30.42
CA LYS A 12 7.98 16.30 -29.08
C LYS A 12 7.99 15.11 -28.15
N GLU A 13 9.17 14.57 -27.86
CA GLU A 13 9.34 13.68 -26.71
C GLU A 13 8.81 14.41 -25.48
N ASN A 14 7.67 13.96 -24.97
CA ASN A 14 7.14 14.42 -23.71
C ASN A 14 8.16 14.03 -22.63
N LYS A 15 9.03 14.97 -22.29
CA LYS A 15 10.05 14.79 -21.26
C LYS A 15 9.35 14.43 -19.96
N ILE A 16 9.34 13.13 -19.63
CA ILE A 16 8.71 12.63 -18.40
C ILE A 16 9.51 13.23 -17.23
N ASN A 17 8.89 14.16 -16.53
CA ASN A 17 9.47 14.73 -15.32
C ASN A 17 9.63 13.63 -14.25
N LYS A 18 10.83 13.51 -13.72
CA LYS A 18 11.15 12.60 -12.62
C LYS A 18 11.34 13.38 -11.33
N VAL A 19 10.79 12.84 -10.25
CA VAL A 19 10.75 13.47 -8.93
C VAL A 19 11.17 12.47 -7.85
N ASN A 20 11.48 12.96 -6.65
CA ASN A 20 11.84 12.16 -5.48
C ASN A 20 10.70 12.02 -4.45
N TYR A 21 9.47 12.24 -4.87
CA TYR A 21 8.28 12.08 -4.03
C TYR A 21 7.19 11.29 -4.75
N ALA A 22 6.24 10.78 -3.97
CA ALA A 22 5.01 10.17 -4.46
C ALA A 22 3.85 10.49 -3.51
N THR A 23 2.63 10.48 -4.02
CA THR A 23 1.42 10.59 -3.18
C THR A 23 1.07 9.20 -2.65
N VAL A 24 0.78 9.08 -1.34
CA VAL A 24 0.26 7.86 -0.75
C VAL A 24 -1.24 8.01 -0.53
N ILE A 25 -2.02 7.06 -1.04
CA ILE A 25 -3.45 6.95 -0.78
C ILE A 25 -3.66 5.76 0.15
N MET A 26 -4.30 6.01 1.30
CA MET A 26 -4.54 5.01 2.33
C MET A 26 -6.02 4.60 2.37
N TYR A 27 -6.27 3.30 2.42
CA TYR A 27 -7.59 2.70 2.63
C TYR A 27 -7.56 1.75 3.82
N HIS A 28 -8.77 1.37 4.30
CA HIS A 28 -8.92 0.35 5.35
C HIS A 28 -10.00 -0.67 4.99
N ARG A 29 -11.27 -0.26 4.94
CA ARG A 29 -12.44 -1.12 4.72
C ARG A 29 -13.13 -0.82 3.40
N PHE A 30 -13.81 -1.80 2.83
CA PHE A 30 -14.48 -1.70 1.54
C PHE A 30 -15.91 -2.23 1.64
N GLY A 31 -16.92 -1.38 1.39
CA GLY A 31 -18.31 -1.77 1.37
C GLY A 31 -18.94 -2.09 2.74
N GLU A 32 -18.29 -1.73 3.84
CA GLU A 32 -18.74 -1.99 5.21
C GLU A 32 -19.43 -0.77 5.83
N LYS A 33 -20.71 -0.56 5.52
CA LYS A 33 -21.49 0.62 5.94
C LYS A 33 -21.48 0.93 7.45
N ARG A 34 -21.21 -0.09 8.28
CA ARG A 34 -21.17 0.04 9.75
C ARG A 34 -20.01 0.91 10.25
N TYR A 35 -18.96 1.11 9.44
CA TYR A 35 -17.72 1.78 9.84
C TYR A 35 -17.40 2.98 8.93
N PRO A 36 -18.24 4.04 8.95
CA PRO A 36 -18.18 5.12 7.96
C PRO A 36 -16.85 5.91 7.95
N SER A 37 -16.13 5.97 9.07
CA SER A 37 -14.87 6.71 9.18
C SER A 37 -13.67 6.02 8.53
N THR A 38 -13.73 4.68 8.37
CA THR A 38 -12.63 3.88 7.81
C THR A 38 -13.05 3.10 6.56
N ASN A 39 -14.28 3.31 6.08
CA ASN A 39 -14.85 2.57 4.97
C ASN A 39 -14.99 3.44 3.73
N ILE A 40 -14.69 2.86 2.57
CA ILE A 40 -15.08 3.39 1.27
C ILE A 40 -16.19 2.53 0.66
N ARG A 41 -17.19 3.14 0.02
CA ARG A 41 -18.18 2.39 -0.76
C ARG A 41 -17.51 1.80 -2.00
N ILE A 42 -17.99 0.64 -2.46
CA ILE A 42 -17.40 -0.04 -3.61
C ILE A 42 -17.48 0.84 -4.87
N GLU A 43 -18.60 1.52 -5.07
CA GLU A 43 -18.80 2.44 -6.21
C GLU A 43 -17.75 3.57 -6.20
N GLN A 44 -17.50 4.19 -5.02
CA GLN A 44 -16.47 5.22 -4.88
C GLN A 44 -15.06 4.66 -5.11
N PHE A 45 -14.80 3.43 -4.64
CA PHE A 45 -13.50 2.79 -4.90
C PHE A 45 -13.29 2.56 -6.39
N LEU A 46 -14.30 2.12 -7.11
CA LEU A 46 -14.23 1.98 -8.58
C LEU A 46 -13.99 3.32 -9.28
N GLU A 47 -14.63 4.40 -8.85
CA GLU A 47 -14.37 5.76 -9.36
C GLU A 47 -12.92 6.20 -9.11
N HIS A 48 -12.36 5.88 -7.92
CA HIS A 48 -10.96 6.13 -7.62
C HIS A 48 -10.03 5.32 -8.54
N ILE A 49 -10.34 4.04 -8.80
CA ILE A 49 -9.57 3.21 -9.72
C ILE A 49 -9.63 3.77 -11.14
N ASP A 50 -10.80 4.15 -11.63
CA ASP A 50 -10.96 4.76 -12.97
C ASP A 50 -10.15 6.06 -13.10
N GLU A 51 -10.10 6.89 -12.04
CA GLU A 51 -9.24 8.08 -12.03
C GLU A 51 -7.76 7.71 -12.07
N LEU A 52 -7.34 6.74 -11.23
CA LEU A 52 -5.94 6.31 -11.12
C LEU A 52 -5.41 5.63 -12.39
N LEU A 53 -6.28 5.03 -13.20
CA LEU A 53 -5.93 4.42 -14.48
C LEU A 53 -5.66 5.44 -15.60
N LYS A 54 -5.96 6.73 -15.39
CA LYS A 54 -5.68 7.75 -16.39
C LYS A 54 -4.18 7.92 -16.62
N PRO A 55 -3.73 8.15 -17.87
CA PRO A 55 -2.29 8.19 -18.24
C PRO A 55 -1.46 9.24 -17.49
N LYS A 56 -2.10 10.22 -16.86
CA LYS A 56 -1.42 11.25 -16.06
C LYS A 56 -0.84 10.72 -14.75
N TYR A 57 -1.34 9.59 -14.25
CA TYR A 57 -0.85 8.96 -13.02
C TYR A 57 0.08 7.79 -13.30
N ASN A 58 0.91 7.46 -12.33
CA ASN A 58 1.82 6.32 -12.36
C ASN A 58 1.72 5.58 -11.03
N ILE A 59 1.00 4.45 -11.01
CA ILE A 59 0.82 3.69 -9.77
C ILE A 59 2.05 2.82 -9.57
N ILE A 60 2.71 2.99 -8.43
CA ILE A 60 3.99 2.33 -8.10
C ILE A 60 3.91 1.56 -6.78
N ASP A 61 4.78 0.55 -6.65
CA ASP A 61 4.99 -0.13 -5.37
C ASP A 61 5.68 0.84 -4.37
N ILE A 62 5.36 0.69 -3.08
CA ILE A 62 5.94 1.52 -2.00
C ILE A 62 7.47 1.45 -1.97
N LYS A 63 8.07 0.31 -2.36
CA LYS A 63 9.53 0.15 -2.42
C LYS A 63 10.18 1.08 -3.44
N ASP A 64 9.50 1.35 -4.56
CA ASP A 64 10.01 2.32 -5.54
C ASP A 64 9.85 3.76 -5.03
N GLY A 65 8.77 4.06 -4.30
CA GLY A 65 8.59 5.35 -3.63
C GLY A 65 9.66 5.61 -2.56
N LEU A 66 9.98 4.61 -1.74
CA LEU A 66 11.06 4.72 -0.75
C LEU A 66 12.42 4.99 -1.40
N LYS A 67 12.76 4.27 -2.48
CA LYS A 67 13.98 4.55 -3.26
C LYS A 67 14.02 5.96 -3.82
N ALA A 68 12.85 6.53 -4.17
CA ALA A 68 12.79 7.89 -4.66
C ALA A 68 13.08 8.92 -3.56
N ILE A 69 12.51 8.75 -2.37
CA ILE A 69 12.77 9.61 -1.20
C ILE A 69 14.25 9.56 -0.82
N GLU A 70 14.87 8.39 -0.87
CA GLU A 70 16.32 8.20 -0.62
C GLU A 70 17.20 8.67 -1.78
N ASN A 71 16.64 9.25 -2.84
CA ASN A 71 17.33 9.66 -4.06
C ASN A 71 18.10 8.53 -4.79
N ILE A 72 17.77 7.26 -4.51
CA ILE A 72 18.38 6.09 -5.19
C ILE A 72 17.84 5.95 -6.60
N LYS A 73 16.51 6.16 -6.79
CA LYS A 73 15.84 6.05 -8.07
C LYS A 73 14.64 7.00 -8.13
N LEU A 74 14.73 8.04 -8.96
CA LEU A 74 13.60 8.95 -9.17
C LEU A 74 12.41 8.24 -9.82
N VAL A 75 11.21 8.63 -9.43
CA VAL A 75 9.95 8.16 -10.00
C VAL A 75 9.35 9.21 -10.94
N ARG A 76 8.40 8.80 -11.77
CA ARG A 76 7.64 9.71 -12.63
C ARG A 76 6.84 10.69 -11.77
N ASP A 77 6.73 11.94 -12.18
CA ASP A 77 5.78 12.89 -11.58
C ASP A 77 4.37 12.31 -11.54
N ARG A 78 3.58 12.68 -10.53
CA ARG A 78 2.26 12.11 -10.22
C ARG A 78 2.28 10.60 -9.99
N SER A 79 3.38 10.09 -9.42
CA SER A 79 3.41 8.73 -8.90
C SER A 79 2.53 8.60 -7.66
N VAL A 80 1.74 7.52 -7.62
CA VAL A 80 0.81 7.22 -6.53
C VAL A 80 1.11 5.83 -5.98
N ILE A 81 1.11 5.73 -4.66
CA ILE A 81 1.26 4.49 -3.91
C ILE A 81 -0.08 4.19 -3.23
N ILE A 82 -0.56 2.96 -3.36
CA ILE A 82 -1.77 2.51 -2.68
C ILE A 82 -1.36 1.72 -1.44
N THR A 83 -1.87 2.11 -0.27
CA THR A 83 -1.74 1.36 0.98
C THR A 83 -3.11 1.00 1.54
N ILE A 84 -3.19 -0.14 2.21
CA ILE A 84 -4.40 -0.62 2.86
C ILE A 84 -4.00 -1.11 4.25
N ASP A 85 -4.64 -0.58 5.27
CA ASP A 85 -4.31 -0.84 6.67
C ASP A 85 -5.25 -1.89 7.28
N ASP A 86 -4.81 -2.48 8.40
CA ASP A 86 -5.54 -3.36 9.32
C ASP A 86 -5.90 -4.75 8.81
N ALA A 87 -5.69 -5.07 7.54
CA ALA A 87 -6.01 -6.39 6.97
C ALA A 87 -7.46 -6.86 7.21
N TYR A 88 -8.46 -5.97 7.04
CA TYR A 88 -9.87 -6.37 7.11
C TYR A 88 -10.23 -7.34 5.99
N SER A 89 -11.17 -8.26 6.26
CA SER A 89 -11.62 -9.28 5.29
C SER A 89 -12.20 -8.68 4.01
N SER A 90 -12.75 -7.45 4.09
CA SER A 90 -13.26 -6.72 2.92
C SER A 90 -12.17 -6.37 1.90
N VAL A 91 -10.90 -6.30 2.33
CA VAL A 91 -9.74 -6.12 1.43
C VAL A 91 -9.63 -7.31 0.48
N PHE A 92 -9.59 -8.53 1.03
CA PHE A 92 -9.48 -9.75 0.25
C PHE A 92 -10.71 -9.97 -0.64
N LYS A 93 -11.89 -9.69 -0.09
CA LYS A 93 -13.17 -9.96 -0.75
C LYS A 93 -13.50 -8.98 -1.87
N TYR A 94 -13.19 -7.68 -1.70
CA TYR A 94 -13.66 -6.64 -2.61
C TYR A 94 -12.52 -5.85 -3.27
N ALA A 95 -11.52 -5.38 -2.50
CA ALA A 95 -10.47 -4.53 -3.05
C ALA A 95 -9.48 -5.30 -3.92
N TRP A 96 -8.97 -6.43 -3.42
CA TRP A 96 -7.96 -7.21 -4.13
C TRP A 96 -8.38 -7.71 -5.51
N PRO A 97 -9.59 -8.28 -5.73
CA PRO A 97 -10.00 -8.67 -7.08
C PRO A 97 -9.97 -7.52 -8.08
N ILE A 98 -10.32 -6.30 -7.65
CA ILE A 98 -10.31 -5.11 -8.48
C ILE A 98 -8.86 -4.68 -8.76
N LEU A 99 -8.03 -4.55 -7.73
CA LEU A 99 -6.61 -4.17 -7.88
C LEU A 99 -5.84 -5.17 -8.73
N LYS A 100 -6.08 -6.47 -8.54
CA LYS A 100 -5.49 -7.55 -9.34
C LYS A 100 -5.90 -7.46 -10.80
N LYS A 101 -7.19 -7.23 -11.09
CA LYS A 101 -7.71 -7.10 -12.47
C LYS A 101 -6.94 -6.03 -13.28
N TYR A 102 -6.58 -4.94 -12.63
CA TYR A 102 -5.88 -3.81 -13.28
C TYR A 102 -4.37 -3.82 -13.04
N ASN A 103 -3.81 -4.87 -12.44
CA ASN A 103 -2.38 -4.99 -12.08
C ASN A 103 -1.87 -3.79 -11.26
N LEU A 104 -2.68 -3.26 -10.36
CA LEU A 104 -2.32 -2.14 -9.51
C LEU A 104 -1.61 -2.66 -8.25
N PRO A 105 -0.34 -2.28 -8.03
CA PRO A 105 0.37 -2.67 -6.82
C PRO A 105 -0.22 -1.97 -5.60
N PHE A 106 -0.21 -2.65 -4.46
CA PHE A 106 -0.55 -2.06 -3.18
C PHE A 106 0.24 -2.72 -2.04
N THR A 107 0.27 -2.04 -0.91
CA THR A 107 0.86 -2.55 0.33
C THR A 107 -0.25 -2.80 1.35
N LEU A 108 -0.24 -3.99 1.96
CA LEU A 108 -1.12 -4.32 3.08
C LEU A 108 -0.34 -4.23 4.39
N PHE A 109 -0.78 -3.40 5.32
CA PHE A 109 -0.22 -3.34 6.67
C PHE A 109 -1.05 -4.19 7.63
N VAL A 110 -0.37 -5.01 8.44
CA VAL A 110 -0.98 -6.05 9.26
C VAL A 110 -0.54 -5.95 10.71
N SER A 111 -1.51 -5.90 11.63
CA SER A 111 -1.31 -6.16 13.05
C SER A 111 -1.55 -7.64 13.31
N THR A 112 -0.61 -8.32 14.00
CA THR A 112 -0.62 -9.80 14.01
C THR A 112 -1.64 -10.40 14.95
N ASP A 113 -1.96 -9.75 16.07
CA ASP A 113 -2.87 -10.29 17.08
C ASP A 113 -4.30 -10.52 16.58
N VAL A 114 -4.83 -9.61 15.78
CA VAL A 114 -6.19 -9.74 15.24
C VAL A 114 -6.32 -10.95 14.32
N ILE A 115 -5.24 -11.29 13.62
CA ILE A 115 -5.18 -12.45 12.73
C ILE A 115 -4.99 -13.74 13.53
N ASP A 116 -4.05 -13.73 14.49
CA ASP A 116 -3.76 -14.88 15.38
C ASP A 116 -4.98 -15.29 16.19
N ASN A 117 -5.70 -14.31 16.73
CA ASN A 117 -6.91 -14.52 17.51
C ASN A 117 -8.16 -14.76 16.64
N LYS A 118 -8.02 -14.80 15.32
CA LYS A 118 -9.12 -15.03 14.35
C LYS A 118 -10.31 -14.11 14.60
N ILE A 119 -10.03 -12.83 14.84
CA ILE A 119 -11.08 -11.85 15.13
C ILE A 119 -11.99 -11.73 13.89
N PRO A 120 -13.33 -11.86 14.04
CA PRO A 120 -14.25 -11.73 12.94
C PRO A 120 -14.12 -10.39 12.21
N GLY A 121 -14.14 -10.41 10.88
CA GLY A 121 -13.98 -9.21 10.05
C GLY A 121 -12.54 -8.90 9.63
N TYR A 122 -11.57 -9.68 10.09
CA TYR A 122 -10.19 -9.63 9.62
C TYR A 122 -9.86 -10.81 8.71
N MET A 123 -8.81 -10.65 7.92
CA MET A 123 -8.27 -11.71 7.06
C MET A 123 -7.64 -12.82 7.91
N SER A 124 -7.50 -13.99 7.30
CA SER A 124 -6.67 -15.08 7.82
C SER A 124 -5.22 -14.97 7.31
N TRP A 125 -4.27 -15.64 8.00
CA TRP A 125 -2.90 -15.78 7.47
C TRP A 125 -2.85 -16.45 6.10
N GLU A 126 -3.78 -17.37 5.81
CA GLU A 126 -3.88 -18.01 4.50
C GLU A 126 -4.19 -16.97 3.40
N GLU A 127 -5.19 -16.11 3.63
CA GLU A 127 -5.53 -15.03 2.69
C GLU A 127 -4.38 -14.04 2.52
N ILE A 128 -3.66 -13.71 3.60
CA ILE A 128 -2.49 -12.83 3.54
C ILE A 128 -1.35 -13.49 2.73
N ARG A 129 -1.13 -14.80 2.90
CA ARG A 129 -0.16 -15.55 2.06
C ARG A 129 -0.57 -15.53 0.59
N ILE A 130 -1.84 -15.72 0.27
CA ILE A 130 -2.34 -15.64 -1.11
C ILE A 130 -2.04 -14.25 -1.70
N LEU A 131 -2.26 -13.17 -0.96
CA LEU A 131 -1.91 -11.82 -1.43
C LEU A 131 -0.41 -11.68 -1.68
N ARG A 132 0.44 -12.09 -0.73
CA ARG A 132 1.90 -12.08 -0.87
C ARG A 132 2.36 -12.83 -2.13
N ASP A 133 1.83 -14.04 -2.34
CA ASP A 133 2.21 -14.91 -3.46
C ASP A 133 1.74 -14.36 -4.81
N ASN A 134 0.79 -13.43 -4.80
CA ASN A 134 0.37 -12.65 -5.95
C ASN A 134 1.05 -11.27 -6.04
N GLY A 135 2.15 -11.04 -5.31
CA GLY A 135 2.98 -9.86 -5.45
C GLY A 135 2.59 -8.66 -4.58
N VAL A 136 1.60 -8.80 -3.69
CA VAL A 136 1.26 -7.74 -2.75
C VAL A 136 2.36 -7.58 -1.72
N THR A 137 2.80 -6.35 -1.49
CA THR A 137 3.76 -6.04 -0.43
C THR A 137 3.07 -6.11 0.93
N ILE A 138 3.61 -6.92 1.85
CA ILE A 138 3.09 -7.05 3.22
C ILE A 138 3.99 -6.25 4.16
N GLY A 139 3.41 -5.30 4.88
CA GLY A 139 4.05 -4.48 5.90
C GLY A 139 3.53 -4.81 7.31
N SER A 140 4.28 -4.38 8.33
CA SER A 140 3.87 -4.53 9.73
C SER A 140 3.16 -3.27 10.24
N GLN A 141 2.23 -3.49 11.15
CA GLN A 141 1.56 -2.46 11.94
C GLN A 141 1.54 -2.88 13.43
N THR A 142 2.68 -3.41 13.93
CA THR A 142 2.91 -3.97 15.26
C THR A 142 2.21 -5.32 15.53
N LYS A 143 2.25 -5.77 16.76
CA LYS A 143 1.56 -6.96 17.24
C LYS A 143 0.10 -6.67 17.53
N SER A 144 -0.19 -5.73 18.43
CA SER A 144 -1.53 -5.48 18.99
C SER A 144 -2.17 -4.15 18.57
N HIS A 145 -1.52 -3.38 17.67
CA HIS A 145 -1.97 -2.06 17.21
C HIS A 145 -2.13 -1.03 18.33
N PRO A 146 -1.14 -0.83 19.21
CA PRO A 146 -1.22 0.11 20.31
C PRO A 146 -0.92 1.55 19.88
N HIS A 147 -1.30 2.52 20.70
CA HIS A 147 -0.77 3.89 20.62
C HIS A 147 0.71 3.89 21.04
N MET A 148 1.61 3.74 20.07
CA MET A 148 3.03 3.49 20.31
C MET A 148 3.72 4.59 21.11
N HIS A 149 3.30 5.83 20.98
CA HIS A 149 3.86 6.97 21.72
C HIS A 149 3.62 6.88 23.26
N ASN A 150 2.68 6.02 23.70
CA ASN A 150 2.38 5.77 25.10
C ASN A 150 3.18 4.58 25.69
N LEU A 151 3.96 3.88 24.87
CA LEU A 151 4.70 2.70 25.29
C LEU A 151 6.10 3.07 25.77
N ASN A 152 6.58 2.35 26.81
CA ASN A 152 7.99 2.39 27.17
C ASN A 152 8.84 1.54 26.20
N GLN A 153 10.16 1.62 26.32
CA GLN A 153 11.09 0.94 25.43
C GLN A 153 10.90 -0.58 25.39
N ASP A 154 10.70 -1.23 26.54
CA ASP A 154 10.52 -2.69 26.61
C ASP A 154 9.22 -3.11 25.92
N GLN A 155 8.15 -2.34 26.08
CA GLN A 155 6.87 -2.56 25.41
C GLN A 155 6.99 -2.36 23.90
N LEU A 156 7.72 -1.34 23.44
CA LEU A 156 7.99 -1.13 22.00
C LEU A 156 8.77 -2.31 21.41
N ILE A 157 9.83 -2.74 22.09
CA ILE A 157 10.63 -3.91 21.67
C ILE A 157 9.75 -5.15 21.62
N TYR A 158 8.88 -5.37 22.61
CA TYR A 158 7.95 -6.50 22.64
C TYR A 158 6.99 -6.47 21.44
N GLU A 159 6.30 -5.36 21.20
CA GLU A 159 5.35 -5.20 20.09
C GLU A 159 6.01 -5.48 18.73
N LEU A 160 7.19 -4.92 18.49
CA LEU A 160 7.90 -5.07 17.22
C LEU A 160 8.50 -6.47 17.07
N SER A 161 9.17 -7.00 18.11
CA SER A 161 9.81 -8.32 18.03
C SER A 161 8.78 -9.44 17.88
N LYS A 162 7.69 -9.41 18.66
CA LYS A 162 6.64 -10.42 18.57
C LYS A 162 5.88 -10.39 17.25
N SER A 163 5.61 -9.20 16.72
CA SER A 163 5.09 -9.06 15.36
C SER A 163 6.04 -9.69 14.33
N ASN A 164 7.34 -9.37 14.41
CA ASN A 164 8.34 -9.92 13.48
C ASN A 164 8.42 -11.46 13.56
N ASP A 165 8.39 -12.06 14.79
CA ASP A 165 8.36 -13.51 14.98
C ASP A 165 7.17 -14.15 14.26
N ARG A 166 6.00 -13.51 14.34
CA ARG A 166 4.79 -13.98 13.64
C ARG A 166 4.93 -13.91 12.13
N PHE A 167 5.43 -12.78 11.60
CA PHE A 167 5.67 -12.65 10.16
C PHE A 167 6.68 -13.68 9.64
N ILE A 168 7.78 -13.94 10.38
CA ILE A 168 8.75 -14.98 10.00
C ILE A 168 8.05 -16.34 9.92
N LYS A 169 7.24 -16.69 10.92
CA LYS A 169 6.52 -17.97 10.97
C LYS A 169 5.49 -18.11 9.85
N GLU A 170 4.68 -17.09 9.59
CA GLU A 170 3.52 -17.17 8.70
C GLU A 170 3.83 -16.74 7.26
N ILE A 171 4.78 -15.79 7.10
CA ILE A 171 5.12 -15.20 5.81
C ILE A 171 6.53 -15.61 5.33
N GLY A 172 7.34 -16.23 6.21
CA GLY A 172 8.69 -16.69 5.89
C GLY A 172 9.78 -15.62 6.03
N SER A 173 9.42 -14.37 6.33
CA SER A 173 10.36 -13.27 6.55
C SER A 173 9.72 -12.16 7.38
N LYS A 174 10.54 -11.38 8.11
CA LYS A 174 10.05 -10.16 8.73
C LYS A 174 9.76 -9.07 7.67
N PRO A 175 8.74 -8.24 7.87
CA PRO A 175 8.43 -7.14 6.95
C PRO A 175 9.56 -6.09 6.95
N LYS A 176 9.78 -5.48 5.79
CA LYS A 176 10.76 -4.39 5.62
C LYS A 176 10.13 -3.00 5.69
N ILE A 177 8.81 -2.96 5.79
CA ILE A 177 8.00 -1.75 5.74
C ILE A 177 7.06 -1.75 6.94
N PHE A 178 6.90 -0.59 7.55
CA PHE A 178 6.15 -0.40 8.78
C PHE A 178 5.21 0.80 8.66
N ALA A 179 4.00 0.67 9.18
CA ALA A 179 3.07 1.77 9.40
C ALA A 179 2.84 1.95 10.90
N TYR A 180 2.93 3.19 11.37
CA TYR A 180 2.60 3.51 12.76
C TYR A 180 1.09 3.37 13.00
N PRO A 181 0.66 2.58 13.99
CA PRO A 181 -0.73 2.57 14.42
C PRO A 181 -1.26 3.99 14.65
N TYR A 182 -2.46 4.27 14.11
CA TYR A 182 -3.12 5.59 14.17
C TYR A 182 -2.35 6.73 13.48
N GLY A 183 -1.20 6.46 12.83
CA GLY A 183 -0.32 7.49 12.29
C GLY A 183 0.38 8.34 13.35
N GLU A 184 0.39 7.88 14.60
CA GLU A 184 0.92 8.62 15.75
C GLU A 184 2.37 8.25 16.03
N TYR A 185 3.21 9.26 16.23
CA TYR A 185 4.61 9.11 16.65
C TYR A 185 5.03 10.30 17.52
N ASN A 186 6.10 10.14 18.26
CA ASN A 186 6.79 11.22 18.95
C ASN A 186 8.25 11.31 18.48
N LEU A 187 8.91 12.41 18.81
CA LEU A 187 10.29 12.68 18.41
C LEU A 187 11.32 12.30 19.53
N ASN A 188 10.86 11.60 20.58
CA ASN A 188 11.70 11.17 21.71
C ASN A 188 12.26 9.77 21.48
#